data_af103db91a2043b18251dfc7b5f2cbb5
#
_entry.id   af103db91a2043b18251dfc7b5f2cbb5
#
_cell.length_a   1.000
_cell.length_b   1.000
_cell.length_c   1.000
_cell.angle_alpha   90.00
_cell.angle_beta   90.00
_cell.angle_gamma   90.00
#
_symmetry.space_group_name_H-M   'P 1'
#
loop_
_entity.id
_entity.type
_entity.pdbx_description
1 polymer ?
#
loop_
_entity_poly.entity_id
_entity_poly.type
_entity_poly.pdbx_seq_one_letter_code
_entity_poly.pdbx_strand_id
1 'polypeptide(L)'
;MTTFNFTRRTALTGLATAPLIGMTAAPALAQPAQQGPLIPRISRFGVGAFEVTTLLVGSRTADEPQGIFGMNVSAETFAEASAEANIPADQNQFFFHPTLVNTGSELILFDTGLNGAAITQAVEMAGYTPDAVTHVILTHMHGDHIGGLMMDGAETFPNAAYI
;
A
#
# COMPACT_ATOMS: atom_id res chain seq x y z
N MET A 1 -26.86 -44.31 -38.33
CA MET A 1 -25.65 -43.49 -38.15
C MET A 1 -25.01 -43.29 -39.52
N THR A 2 -25.19 -42.12 -40.13
CA THR A 2 -24.69 -41.79 -41.44
C THR A 2 -23.52 -40.84 -41.29
N THR A 3 -22.31 -41.33 -41.52
CA THR A 3 -21.08 -40.56 -41.50
C THR A 3 -20.88 -39.80 -42.80
N PHE A 4 -20.84 -38.46 -42.72
CA PHE A 4 -20.48 -37.63 -43.88
C PHE A 4 -18.96 -37.47 -43.94
N ASN A 5 -18.33 -37.99 -45.00
CA ASN A 5 -16.92 -37.77 -45.29
C ASN A 5 -16.75 -36.53 -46.18
N PHE A 6 -16.14 -35.48 -45.66
CA PHE A 6 -15.71 -34.32 -46.46
C PHE A 6 -14.31 -34.56 -47.04
N THR A 7 -14.20 -34.63 -48.39
CA THR A 7 -12.91 -34.68 -49.06
C THR A 7 -12.47 -33.30 -49.51
N ARG A 8 -11.14 -33.05 -49.49
CA ARG A 8 -10.48 -31.76 -49.81
C ARG A 8 -10.73 -31.23 -51.23
N ARG A 9 -11.49 -31.91 -52.06
CA ARG A 9 -11.74 -31.53 -53.48
C ARG A 9 -13.05 -30.78 -53.74
N THR A 10 -13.90 -30.60 -52.74
CA THR A 10 -15.22 -29.93 -52.89
C THR A 10 -15.21 -28.45 -52.53
N ALA A 11 -14.02 -27.85 -52.24
CA ALA A 11 -13.92 -26.48 -51.78
C ALA A 11 -13.58 -25.42 -52.86
N LEU A 12 -13.58 -25.76 -54.16
CA LEU A 12 -13.03 -24.86 -55.20
C LEU A 12 -13.99 -24.47 -56.31
N THR A 13 -15.31 -24.62 -56.17
CA THR A 13 -16.26 -24.09 -57.18
C THR A 13 -17.45 -23.43 -56.51
N GLY A 14 -17.30 -22.16 -56.21
CA GLY A 14 -18.37 -21.32 -55.67
C GLY A 14 -17.91 -19.89 -55.45
N LEU A 15 -17.49 -19.17 -56.52
CA LEU A 15 -17.40 -17.71 -56.47
C LEU A 15 -18.83 -17.17 -56.47
N ALA A 16 -19.45 -17.05 -55.30
CA ALA A 16 -20.63 -16.25 -55.12
C ALA A 16 -20.16 -14.84 -54.71
N THR A 17 -20.45 -13.86 -55.57
CA THR A 17 -20.31 -12.44 -55.27
C THR A 17 -21.29 -12.08 -54.16
N ALA A 18 -20.84 -12.14 -52.90
CA ALA A 18 -21.57 -11.59 -51.77
C ALA A 18 -21.37 -10.06 -51.74
N PRO A 19 -22.42 -9.24 -51.59
CA PRO A 19 -22.24 -7.81 -51.40
C PRO A 19 -21.44 -7.58 -50.11
N LEU A 20 -20.39 -6.74 -50.16
CA LEU A 20 -19.69 -6.22 -49.00
C LEU A 20 -20.69 -5.38 -48.19
N ILE A 21 -21.41 -6.01 -47.27
CA ILE A 21 -22.12 -5.31 -46.23
C ILE A 21 -20.99 -4.80 -45.29
N GLY A 22 -20.77 -3.48 -45.33
CA GLY A 22 -19.83 -2.82 -44.44
C GLY A 22 -20.19 -3.14 -42.97
N MET A 23 -19.49 -4.10 -42.40
CA MET A 23 -19.51 -4.29 -40.94
C MET A 23 -18.85 -3.07 -40.32
N THR A 24 -19.66 -2.09 -39.88
CA THR A 24 -19.18 -1.07 -38.97
C THR A 24 -18.75 -1.83 -37.72
N ALA A 25 -17.43 -1.90 -37.46
CA ALA A 25 -16.91 -2.43 -36.23
C ALA A 25 -17.49 -1.53 -35.12
N ALA A 26 -18.33 -2.12 -34.27
CA ALA A 26 -18.74 -1.44 -33.04
C ALA A 26 -17.49 -1.06 -32.25
N PRO A 27 -17.39 0.16 -31.69
CA PRO A 27 -16.25 0.51 -30.89
C PRO A 27 -16.10 -0.51 -29.74
N ALA A 28 -14.98 -1.21 -29.70
CA ALA A 28 -14.67 -2.09 -28.60
C ALA A 28 -14.60 -1.21 -27.34
N LEU A 29 -15.57 -1.36 -26.44
CA LEU A 29 -15.50 -0.72 -25.13
C LEU A 29 -14.24 -1.24 -24.44
N ALA A 30 -13.29 -0.33 -24.21
CA ALA A 30 -12.09 -0.66 -23.47
C ALA A 30 -12.51 -1.13 -22.08
N GLN A 31 -12.17 -2.37 -21.73
CA GLN A 31 -12.42 -2.85 -20.38
C GLN A 31 -11.51 -2.09 -19.40
N PRO A 32 -12.04 -1.59 -18.27
CA PRO A 32 -11.20 -0.92 -17.28
C PRO A 32 -10.15 -1.90 -16.77
N ALA A 33 -8.90 -1.43 -16.64
CA ALA A 33 -7.81 -2.23 -16.11
C ALA A 33 -8.07 -2.56 -14.63
N GLN A 34 -7.75 -3.78 -14.22
CA GLN A 34 -7.78 -4.15 -12.81
C GLN A 34 -6.71 -3.34 -12.06
N GLN A 35 -7.08 -2.73 -10.94
CA GLN A 35 -6.17 -1.88 -10.15
C GLN A 35 -5.29 -2.68 -9.17
N GLY A 36 -5.51 -3.99 -9.05
CA GLY A 36 -4.81 -4.83 -8.09
C GLY A 36 -5.30 -4.64 -6.64
N PRO A 37 -4.66 -5.32 -5.68
CA PRO A 37 -5.01 -5.20 -4.25
C PRO A 37 -4.69 -3.79 -3.74
N LEU A 38 -5.61 -3.22 -2.94
CA LEU A 38 -5.44 -1.93 -2.28
C LEU A 38 -5.01 -2.16 -0.83
N ILE A 39 -3.90 -1.52 -0.41
CA ILE A 39 -3.51 -1.46 1.00
C ILE A 39 -4.30 -0.30 1.62
N PRO A 40 -5.16 -0.55 2.64
CA PRO A 40 -5.93 0.51 3.26
C PRO A 40 -4.99 1.51 3.96
N ARG A 41 -5.18 2.80 3.70
CA ARG A 41 -4.39 3.87 4.34
C ARG A 41 -4.75 4.06 5.80
N ILE A 42 -5.99 3.76 6.16
CA ILE A 42 -6.52 3.90 7.51
C ILE A 42 -7.19 2.59 7.90
N SER A 43 -6.86 2.09 9.09
CA SER A 43 -7.56 0.96 9.69
C SER A 43 -7.92 1.32 11.13
N ARG A 44 -9.21 1.13 11.51
CA ARG A 44 -9.73 1.51 12.83
C ARG A 44 -10.42 0.35 13.50
N PHE A 45 -10.14 0.15 14.79
CA PHE A 45 -10.71 -0.92 15.59
C PHE A 45 -10.75 -0.55 17.08
N GLY A 46 -11.57 -1.25 17.86
CA GLY A 46 -11.68 -1.06 19.30
C GLY A 46 -10.74 -1.98 20.10
N VAL A 47 -10.14 -1.45 21.17
CA VAL A 47 -9.40 -2.21 22.17
C VAL A 47 -9.94 -1.82 23.56
N GLY A 48 -10.84 -2.63 24.09
CA GLY A 48 -11.57 -2.27 25.28
C GLY A 48 -12.43 -1.02 25.08
N ALA A 49 -12.19 0.02 25.88
CA ALA A 49 -12.86 1.32 25.75
C ALA A 49 -12.14 2.28 24.77
N PHE A 50 -10.99 1.90 24.25
CA PHE A 50 -10.19 2.75 23.36
C PHE A 50 -10.49 2.46 21.89
N GLU A 51 -10.44 3.50 21.08
CA GLU A 51 -10.43 3.40 19.62
C GLU A 51 -8.99 3.56 19.12
N VAL A 52 -8.51 2.56 18.39
CA VAL A 52 -7.15 2.54 17.81
C VAL A 52 -7.26 2.71 16.31
N THR A 53 -6.47 3.62 15.75
CA THR A 53 -6.43 3.86 14.30
C THR A 53 -4.98 3.83 13.82
N THR A 54 -4.65 2.89 12.95
CA THR A 54 -3.35 2.85 12.26
C THR A 54 -3.39 3.69 11.00
N LEU A 55 -2.32 4.46 10.76
CA LEU A 55 -2.21 5.44 9.67
C LEU A 55 -1.05 5.04 8.75
N LEU A 56 -1.33 4.63 7.51
CA LEU A 56 -0.25 4.43 6.53
C LEU A 56 0.19 5.79 5.97
N VAL A 57 1.31 6.30 6.44
CA VAL A 57 1.87 7.60 6.02
C VAL A 57 2.90 7.50 4.90
N GLY A 58 3.33 6.30 4.57
CA GLY A 58 4.27 6.06 3.47
C GLY A 58 4.70 4.60 3.39
N SER A 59 5.35 4.27 2.29
CA SER A 59 5.99 2.98 2.09
C SER A 59 7.26 3.15 1.26
N ARG A 60 8.22 2.26 1.43
CA ARG A 60 9.49 2.26 0.69
C ARG A 60 9.95 0.83 0.45
N THR A 61 10.28 0.52 -0.80
CA THR A 61 11.07 -0.67 -1.14
C THR A 61 12.55 -0.38 -0.90
N ALA A 62 13.29 -1.30 -0.32
CA ALA A 62 14.73 -1.21 -0.14
C ALA A 62 15.39 -2.49 -0.61
N ASP A 63 16.47 -2.35 -1.37
CA ASP A 63 17.33 -3.43 -1.79
C ASP A 63 18.32 -3.79 -0.67
N GLU A 64 18.91 -4.98 -0.75
CA GLU A 64 19.94 -5.46 0.17
C GLU A 64 19.55 -5.36 1.66
N PRO A 65 18.44 -5.97 2.09
CA PRO A 65 17.94 -5.87 3.46
C PRO A 65 18.93 -6.38 4.52
N GLN A 66 19.91 -7.20 4.15
CA GLN A 66 20.98 -7.64 5.06
C GLN A 66 21.75 -6.45 5.67
N GLY A 67 21.95 -5.37 4.90
CA GLY A 67 22.58 -4.14 5.38
C GLY A 67 21.80 -3.39 6.47
N ILE A 68 20.55 -3.79 6.73
CA ILE A 68 19.67 -3.21 7.75
C ILE A 68 19.41 -4.22 8.87
N PHE A 69 19.06 -5.47 8.53
CA PHE A 69 18.52 -6.45 9.47
C PHE A 69 19.48 -7.61 9.81
N GLY A 70 20.61 -7.75 9.11
CA GLY A 70 21.49 -8.89 9.23
C GLY A 70 22.99 -8.57 9.16
N MET A 71 23.42 -7.38 9.59
CA MET A 71 24.82 -6.93 9.53
C MET A 71 25.79 -7.79 10.38
N ASN A 72 25.28 -8.58 11.30
CA ASN A 72 26.05 -9.42 12.23
C ASN A 72 26.21 -10.88 11.79
N VAL A 73 25.72 -11.25 10.60
CA VAL A 73 25.80 -12.60 10.04
C VAL A 73 26.34 -12.57 8.61
N SER A 74 26.78 -13.72 8.07
CA SER A 74 27.20 -13.81 6.67
C SER A 74 26.02 -13.72 5.70
N ALA A 75 26.29 -13.40 4.43
CA ALA A 75 25.28 -13.35 3.38
C ALA A 75 24.56 -14.69 3.20
N GLU A 76 25.31 -15.80 3.30
CA GLU A 76 24.75 -17.16 3.20
C GLU A 76 23.77 -17.43 4.36
N THR A 77 24.17 -17.12 5.59
CA THR A 77 23.31 -17.30 6.79
C THR A 77 22.06 -16.44 6.72
N PHE A 78 22.18 -15.18 6.24
CA PHE A 78 21.03 -14.31 6.05
C PHE A 78 20.08 -14.86 4.99
N ALA A 79 20.61 -15.33 3.85
CA ALA A 79 19.81 -15.90 2.77
C ALA A 79 19.11 -17.20 3.20
N GLU A 80 19.79 -18.08 3.94
CA GLU A 80 19.19 -19.31 4.49
C GLU A 80 18.02 -18.99 5.43
N ALA A 81 18.22 -18.09 6.39
CA ALA A 81 17.17 -17.68 7.32
C ALA A 81 15.98 -17.01 6.61
N SER A 82 16.26 -16.19 5.59
CA SER A 82 15.23 -15.56 4.77
C SER A 82 14.42 -16.60 3.99
N ALA A 83 15.08 -17.60 3.40
CA ALA A 83 14.43 -18.68 2.66
C ALA A 83 13.56 -19.55 3.58
N GLU A 84 14.03 -19.89 4.78
CA GLU A 84 13.25 -20.63 5.78
C GLU A 84 11.97 -19.85 6.19
N ALA A 85 12.07 -18.52 6.27
CA ALA A 85 10.94 -17.63 6.59
C ALA A 85 10.05 -17.31 5.38
N ASN A 86 10.37 -17.77 4.17
CA ASN A 86 9.72 -17.40 2.90
C ASN A 86 9.75 -15.89 2.64
N ILE A 87 10.85 -15.22 3.00
CA ILE A 87 11.07 -13.78 2.80
C ILE A 87 12.16 -13.60 1.73
N PRO A 88 12.03 -12.65 0.79
CA PRO A 88 13.10 -12.32 -0.14
C PRO A 88 14.36 -11.86 0.60
N ALA A 89 15.55 -12.34 0.19
CA ALA A 89 16.81 -11.91 0.78
C ALA A 89 17.43 -10.69 0.09
N ASP A 90 16.94 -10.31 -1.08
CA ASP A 90 17.44 -9.26 -1.95
C ASP A 90 16.65 -7.94 -1.86
N GLN A 91 15.41 -8.00 -1.37
CA GLN A 91 14.54 -6.83 -1.30
C GLN A 91 13.58 -6.91 -0.13
N ASN A 92 13.24 -5.77 0.47
CA ASN A 92 12.17 -5.66 1.46
C ASN A 92 11.27 -4.44 1.22
N GLN A 93 10.06 -4.49 1.74
CA GLN A 93 9.08 -3.42 1.69
C GLN A 93 8.80 -2.89 3.10
N PHE A 94 9.11 -1.61 3.32
CA PHE A 94 8.72 -0.90 4.52
C PHE A 94 7.32 -0.28 4.36
N PHE A 95 6.57 -0.30 5.44
CA PHE A 95 5.31 0.42 5.60
C PHE A 95 5.37 1.21 6.90
N PHE A 96 5.17 2.52 6.84
CA PHE A 96 5.26 3.39 8.00
C PHE A 96 3.86 3.66 8.55
N HIS A 97 3.61 3.17 9.78
CA HIS A 97 2.29 3.17 10.40
C HIS A 97 2.28 3.84 11.79
N PRO A 98 2.35 5.18 11.89
CA PRO A 98 1.95 5.85 13.12
C PRO A 98 0.56 5.43 13.56
N THR A 99 0.31 5.47 14.86
CA THR A 99 -0.96 4.97 15.42
C THR A 99 -1.59 6.01 16.32
N LEU A 100 -2.87 6.32 16.07
CA LEU A 100 -3.70 7.12 16.97
C LEU A 100 -4.46 6.22 17.94
N VAL A 101 -4.52 6.66 19.20
CA VAL A 101 -5.36 6.08 20.24
C VAL A 101 -6.26 7.17 20.80
N ASN A 102 -7.57 7.01 20.61
CA ASN A 102 -8.57 7.86 21.22
C ASN A 102 -9.10 7.15 22.48
N THR A 103 -8.87 7.76 23.64
CA THR A 103 -9.30 7.25 24.95
C THR A 103 -10.70 7.75 25.35
N GLY A 104 -11.27 8.66 24.55
CA GLY A 104 -12.49 9.42 24.86
C GLY A 104 -12.23 10.78 25.54
N SER A 105 -11.08 10.95 26.18
CA SER A 105 -10.63 12.22 26.77
C SER A 105 -9.36 12.75 26.11
N GLU A 106 -8.54 11.88 25.54
CA GLU A 106 -7.25 12.19 24.94
C GLU A 106 -7.16 11.58 23.55
N LEU A 107 -6.48 12.24 22.62
CA LEU A 107 -6.07 11.74 21.34
C LEU A 107 -4.55 11.66 21.31
N ILE A 108 -4.03 10.44 21.40
CA ILE A 108 -2.61 10.14 21.55
C ILE A 108 -2.08 9.63 20.20
N LEU A 109 -1.03 10.24 19.68
CA LEU A 109 -0.34 9.79 18.48
C LEU A 109 0.98 9.11 18.87
N PHE A 110 1.18 7.88 18.47
CA PHE A 110 2.44 7.14 18.57
C PHE A 110 3.21 7.26 17.26
N ASP A 111 4.38 7.91 17.32
CA ASP A 111 5.25 8.26 16.21
C ASP A 111 4.61 9.21 15.19
N THR A 112 5.43 9.85 14.37
CA THR A 112 4.98 10.87 13.41
C THR A 112 5.29 10.54 11.95
N GLY A 113 5.94 9.41 11.68
CA GLY A 113 6.29 9.01 10.32
C GLY A 113 7.40 9.84 9.72
N LEU A 114 7.44 9.88 8.38
CA LEU A 114 8.55 10.40 7.58
C LEU A 114 8.58 11.92 7.44
N ASN A 115 7.42 12.60 7.47
CA ASN A 115 7.32 14.06 7.30
C ASN A 115 5.97 14.60 7.78
N GLY A 116 5.93 15.90 8.08
CA GLY A 116 4.76 16.59 8.62
C GLY A 116 3.54 16.57 7.71
N ALA A 117 3.73 16.74 6.39
CA ALA A 117 2.62 16.76 5.45
C ALA A 117 1.90 15.40 5.37
N ALA A 118 2.66 14.29 5.36
CA ALA A 118 2.09 12.96 5.27
C ALA A 118 1.31 12.57 6.53
N ILE A 119 1.83 12.89 7.72
CA ILE A 119 1.12 12.59 8.96
C ILE A 119 -0.10 13.49 9.15
N THR A 120 -0.03 14.78 8.80
CA THR A 120 -1.20 15.68 8.80
C THR A 120 -2.31 15.12 7.93
N GLN A 121 -2.00 14.78 6.67
CA GLN A 121 -2.99 14.21 5.76
C GLN A 121 -3.62 12.92 6.33
N ALA A 122 -2.81 12.05 6.96
CA ALA A 122 -3.30 10.80 7.51
C ALA A 122 -4.21 11.01 8.73
N VAL A 123 -3.88 11.95 9.59
CA VAL A 123 -4.73 12.36 10.75
C VAL A 123 -6.05 12.93 10.25
N GLU A 124 -6.04 13.79 9.21
CA GLU A 124 -7.25 14.34 8.60
C GLU A 124 -8.11 13.25 7.93
N MET A 125 -7.50 12.32 7.22
CA MET A 125 -8.21 11.16 6.65
C MET A 125 -8.83 10.26 7.73
N ALA A 126 -8.24 10.23 8.93
CA ALA A 126 -8.80 9.54 10.10
C ALA A 126 -9.96 10.32 10.76
N GLY A 127 -10.28 11.53 10.28
CA GLY A 127 -11.38 12.35 10.79
C GLY A 127 -11.00 13.25 11.95
N TYR A 128 -9.71 13.47 12.21
CA TYR A 128 -9.20 14.38 13.22
C TYR A 128 -8.45 15.55 12.57
N THR A 129 -8.08 16.55 13.37
CA THR A 129 -7.15 17.60 12.96
C THR A 129 -5.86 17.50 13.78
N PRO A 130 -4.71 17.99 13.28
CA PRO A 130 -3.48 18.04 14.08
C PRO A 130 -3.66 18.73 15.43
N ASP A 131 -4.47 19.79 15.49
CA ASP A 131 -4.78 20.53 16.73
C ASP A 131 -5.54 19.69 17.77
N ALA A 132 -6.20 18.62 17.36
CA ALA A 132 -6.93 17.73 18.25
C ALA A 132 -6.03 16.72 18.95
N VAL A 133 -4.81 16.50 18.46
CA VAL A 133 -3.84 15.60 19.09
C VAL A 133 -3.38 16.21 20.41
N THR A 134 -3.57 15.48 21.51
CA THR A 134 -3.23 15.94 22.87
C THR A 134 -1.84 15.49 23.32
N HIS A 135 -1.38 14.35 22.80
CA HIS A 135 -0.07 13.78 23.12
C HIS A 135 0.58 13.18 21.87
N VAL A 136 1.88 13.37 21.73
CA VAL A 136 2.74 12.66 20.78
C VAL A 136 3.76 11.85 21.58
N ILE A 137 3.72 10.54 21.44
CA ILE A 137 4.66 9.61 22.09
C ILE A 137 5.63 9.11 21.03
N LEU A 138 6.93 9.35 21.24
CA LEU A 138 7.99 8.88 20.35
C LEU A 138 8.58 7.58 20.89
N THR A 139 8.44 6.52 20.12
CA THR A 139 8.97 5.20 20.51
C THR A 139 10.48 5.18 20.48
N HIS A 140 11.08 5.87 19.51
CA HIS A 140 12.52 6.08 19.38
C HIS A 140 12.85 7.16 18.34
N MET A 141 14.13 7.54 18.20
CA MET A 141 14.57 8.73 17.46
C MET A 141 14.99 8.45 16.00
N HIS A 142 14.56 7.36 15.36
CA HIS A 142 14.80 7.18 13.93
C HIS A 142 13.92 8.13 13.09
N GLY A 143 14.40 8.49 11.90
CA GLY A 143 13.77 9.50 11.05
C GLY A 143 12.32 9.18 10.63
N ASP A 144 11.98 7.92 10.51
CA ASP A 144 10.64 7.43 10.21
C ASP A 144 9.65 7.46 11.39
N HIS A 145 10.15 7.81 12.58
CA HIS A 145 9.35 8.01 13.80
C HIS A 145 9.22 9.48 14.18
N ILE A 146 10.26 10.29 13.94
CA ILE A 146 10.29 11.70 14.31
C ILE A 146 10.15 12.67 13.13
N GLY A 147 10.15 12.18 11.89
CA GLY A 147 10.19 13.02 10.69
C GLY A 147 8.99 13.95 10.51
N GLY A 148 7.86 13.62 11.13
CA GLY A 148 6.64 14.41 11.08
C GLY A 148 6.45 15.41 12.22
N LEU A 149 7.44 15.59 13.12
CA LEU A 149 7.32 16.52 14.24
C LEU A 149 7.16 17.98 13.82
N MET A 150 7.78 18.35 12.70
CA MET A 150 7.76 19.71 12.16
C MET A 150 7.21 19.74 10.75
N MET A 151 6.44 20.79 10.43
CA MET A 151 5.97 21.10 9.09
C MET A 151 6.14 22.61 8.84
N ASP A 152 6.80 22.97 7.74
CA ASP A 152 7.03 24.37 7.34
C ASP A 152 7.63 25.28 8.43
N GLY A 153 8.48 24.69 9.29
CA GLY A 153 9.16 25.42 10.37
C GLY A 153 8.36 25.60 11.67
N ALA A 154 7.17 24.99 11.75
CA ALA A 154 6.33 24.98 12.95
C ALA A 154 6.09 23.54 13.43
N GLU A 155 5.66 23.40 14.68
CA GLU A 155 5.22 22.12 15.22
C GLU A 155 3.99 21.60 14.46
N THR A 156 4.03 20.34 14.05
CA THR A 156 2.90 19.70 13.34
C THR A 156 1.68 19.54 14.26
N PHE A 157 1.91 19.32 15.56
CA PHE A 157 0.87 19.11 16.57
C PHE A 157 0.98 20.16 17.68
N PRO A 158 0.50 21.42 17.45
CA PRO A 158 0.82 22.56 18.30
C PRO A 158 0.21 22.49 19.71
N ASN A 159 -0.80 21.65 19.91
CA ASN A 159 -1.46 21.48 21.22
C ASN A 159 -1.01 20.22 21.97
N ALA A 160 -0.12 19.41 21.38
CA ALA A 160 0.30 18.15 21.95
C ALA A 160 1.41 18.31 23.00
N ALA A 161 1.35 17.53 24.07
CA ALA A 161 2.52 17.25 24.90
C ALA A 161 3.38 16.17 24.22
N TYR A 162 4.69 16.40 24.11
CA TYR A 162 5.64 15.46 23.52
C TYR A 162 6.35 14.65 24.61
N ILE A 163 6.39 13.31 24.44
CA ILE A 163 6.93 12.34 25.40
C ILE A 163 7.89 11.39 24.71
#